data_975e8fc9afa77582ef762ebeba1c7e66
#
_entry.id   975e8fc9afa77582ef762ebeba1c7e66
#
_cell.length_a   1.000
_cell.length_b   1.000
_cell.length_c   1.000
_cell.angle_alpha   90.00
_cell.angle_beta   90.00
_cell.angle_gamma   90.00
#
_symmetry.space_group_name_H-M   'P 1'
#
loop_
_entity.id
_entity.type
_entity.pdbx_description
1 polymer ?
#
loop_
_entity_poly.entity_id
_entity_poly.type
_entity_poly.pdbx_seq_one_letter_code
_entity_poly.pdbx_strand_id
1 'polypeptide(L)'
;ANSVQESRELAEKSKDKSSVALVSDISAYLPTPREQAERAPHIMEIKTAMQRATVRQDIAPTRLPLLIDELDRLETNIIEMQDMAFLGGQDKVDNACKTIVGDPENPDAVSRVQQLITEIENASNAAPLLSQFQRFFAPYFKNTVLRMSTTDPITLSDLPVSVLDQYSNKTREKFLVTVYPAGPLWEDKEFLE
;
A
#
# COMPACT_ATOMS: atom_id res chain seq x y z
N ALA A 1 -6.01 -2.23 26.88
CA ALA A 1 -6.73 -0.94 26.83
C ALA A 1 -8.24 -1.19 26.74
N ASN A 2 -9.05 -0.28 27.29
CA ASN A 2 -10.52 -0.40 27.29
C ASN A 2 -11.17 0.44 26.17
N SER A 3 -10.36 1.14 25.38
CA SER A 3 -10.79 1.89 24.20
C SER A 3 -9.65 2.01 23.21
N VAL A 4 -9.99 2.34 21.95
CA VAL A 4 -8.98 2.64 20.91
C VAL A 4 -8.15 3.86 21.30
N GLN A 5 -8.78 4.86 21.95
CA GLN A 5 -8.07 6.05 22.39
C GLN A 5 -7.04 5.73 23.49
N GLU A 6 -7.44 4.92 24.48
CA GLU A 6 -6.51 4.45 25.53
C GLU A 6 -5.38 3.60 24.93
N SER A 7 -5.70 2.75 23.93
CA SER A 7 -4.70 1.97 23.21
C SER A 7 -3.64 2.88 22.55
N ARG A 8 -4.09 3.95 21.88
CA ARG A 8 -3.21 4.94 21.26
C ARG A 8 -2.33 5.65 22.26
N GLU A 9 -2.92 6.11 23.38
CA GLU A 9 -2.17 6.80 24.43
C GLU A 9 -1.10 5.91 25.08
N LEU A 10 -1.42 4.63 25.28
CA LEU A 10 -0.46 3.66 25.79
C LEU A 10 0.66 3.39 24.77
N ALA A 11 0.30 3.26 23.48
CA ALA A 11 1.28 3.07 22.42
C ALA A 11 2.25 4.27 22.31
N GLU A 12 1.74 5.50 22.31
CA GLU A 12 2.57 6.70 22.26
C GLU A 12 3.50 6.82 23.48
N LYS A 13 2.96 6.63 24.68
CA LYS A 13 3.79 6.63 25.91
C LYS A 13 4.88 5.57 25.92
N SER A 14 4.62 4.43 25.26
CA SER A 14 5.58 3.34 25.19
C SER A 14 6.68 3.62 24.16
N LYS A 15 6.38 4.28 23.05
CA LYS A 15 7.38 4.65 22.02
C LYS A 15 8.48 5.57 22.53
N ASP A 16 8.16 6.42 23.51
CA ASP A 16 9.12 7.37 24.08
C ASP A 16 10.17 6.72 24.98
N LYS A 17 10.06 5.42 25.24
CA LYS A 17 11.00 4.68 26.10
C LYS A 17 12.13 4.08 25.29
N SER A 18 13.38 4.30 25.71
CA SER A 18 14.58 3.76 25.06
C SER A 18 14.63 2.23 25.04
N SER A 19 13.92 1.58 25.96
CA SER A 19 13.80 0.12 26.06
C SER A 19 12.83 -0.50 25.08
N VAL A 20 12.11 0.32 24.28
CA VAL A 20 11.07 -0.13 23.34
C VAL A 20 11.54 0.03 21.91
N ALA A 21 11.57 -1.08 21.15
CA ALA A 21 11.88 -1.05 19.72
C ALA A 21 10.66 -0.76 18.86
N LEU A 22 9.53 -1.39 19.21
CA LEU A 22 8.30 -1.29 18.41
C LEU A 22 7.07 -1.42 19.31
N VAL A 23 6.03 -0.68 18.96
CA VAL A 23 4.70 -0.85 19.56
C VAL A 23 3.70 -1.16 18.45
N SER A 24 2.89 -2.18 18.66
CA SER A 24 1.84 -2.60 17.73
C SER A 24 0.49 -2.57 18.43
N ASP A 25 -0.44 -1.82 17.86
CA ASP A 25 -1.79 -1.68 18.38
C ASP A 25 -2.81 -1.36 17.26
N ILE A 26 -4.10 -1.37 17.59
CA ILE A 26 -5.17 -1.13 16.63
C ILE A 26 -5.20 0.30 16.08
N SER A 27 -4.62 1.27 16.81
CA SER A 27 -4.63 2.67 16.39
C SER A 27 -3.85 2.93 15.10
N ALA A 28 -2.91 2.04 14.74
CA ALA A 28 -2.19 2.08 13.48
C ALA A 28 -3.12 1.98 12.24
N TYR A 29 -4.28 1.35 12.40
CA TYR A 29 -5.29 1.16 11.34
C TYR A 29 -6.42 2.20 11.39
N LEU A 30 -6.47 3.02 12.44
CA LEU A 30 -7.53 4.02 12.66
C LEU A 30 -6.92 5.41 12.76
N PRO A 31 -6.92 6.19 11.67
CA PRO A 31 -6.46 7.57 11.71
C PRO A 31 -7.25 8.40 12.72
N THR A 32 -6.61 9.35 13.37
CA THR A 32 -7.28 10.28 14.26
C THR A 32 -8.27 11.15 13.49
N PRO A 33 -9.30 11.73 14.15
CA PRO A 33 -10.19 12.69 13.51
C PRO A 33 -9.44 13.87 12.85
N ARG A 34 -8.34 14.31 13.46
CA ARG A 34 -7.48 15.35 12.90
C ARG A 34 -6.80 14.90 11.61
N GLU A 35 -6.15 13.75 11.60
CA GLU A 35 -5.51 13.21 10.41
C GLU A 35 -6.51 12.96 9.27
N GLN A 36 -7.72 12.51 9.61
CA GLN A 36 -8.79 12.34 8.63
C GLN A 36 -9.23 13.68 8.04
N ALA A 37 -9.38 14.70 8.87
CA ALA A 37 -9.72 16.05 8.43
C ALA A 37 -8.63 16.68 7.55
N GLU A 38 -7.35 16.45 7.87
CA GLU A 38 -6.21 16.90 7.06
C GLU A 38 -6.14 16.21 5.69
N ARG A 39 -6.53 14.95 5.59
CA ARG A 39 -6.56 14.18 4.33
C ARG A 39 -7.79 14.46 3.46
N ALA A 40 -8.91 14.84 4.05
CA ALA A 40 -10.18 15.00 3.35
C ALA A 40 -10.11 15.94 2.14
N PRO A 41 -9.44 17.12 2.17
CA PRO A 41 -9.29 17.99 1.01
C PRO A 41 -8.58 17.30 -0.16
N HIS A 42 -7.50 16.56 0.09
CA HIS A 42 -6.74 15.84 -0.94
C HIS A 42 -7.56 14.72 -1.56
N ILE A 43 -8.32 13.97 -0.74
CA ILE A 43 -9.23 12.93 -1.23
C ILE A 43 -10.31 13.56 -2.11
N MET A 44 -10.86 14.71 -1.72
CA MET A 44 -11.88 15.42 -2.49
C MET A 44 -11.32 15.95 -3.81
N GLU A 45 -10.07 16.42 -3.83
CA GLU A 45 -9.38 16.83 -5.05
C GLU A 45 -9.23 15.66 -6.04
N ILE A 46 -8.75 14.51 -5.56
CA ILE A 46 -8.65 13.27 -6.35
C ILE A 46 -10.03 12.87 -6.89
N LYS A 47 -11.05 12.85 -6.03
CA LYS A 47 -12.44 12.53 -6.42
C LYS A 47 -12.93 13.45 -7.52
N THR A 48 -12.74 14.75 -7.37
CA THR A 48 -13.16 15.77 -8.33
C THR A 48 -12.43 15.62 -9.66
N ALA A 49 -11.11 15.42 -9.62
CA ALA A 49 -10.31 15.19 -10.82
C ALA A 49 -10.78 13.94 -11.55
N MET A 50 -11.01 12.83 -10.81
CA MET A 50 -11.46 11.57 -11.39
C MET A 50 -12.90 11.64 -11.94
N GLN A 51 -13.81 12.39 -11.32
CA GLN A 51 -15.15 12.62 -11.85
C GLN A 51 -15.11 13.33 -13.21
N ARG A 52 -14.24 14.33 -13.35
CA ARG A 52 -14.06 15.12 -14.58
C ARG A 52 -13.26 14.39 -15.65
N ALA A 53 -12.45 13.40 -15.26
CA ALA A 53 -11.59 12.66 -16.17
C ALA A 53 -12.42 11.96 -17.25
N THR A 54 -12.10 12.24 -18.51
CA THR A 54 -12.66 11.55 -19.66
C THR A 54 -11.91 10.25 -19.89
N VAL A 55 -12.63 9.14 -19.87
CA VAL A 55 -12.04 7.82 -20.16
C VAL A 55 -11.87 7.70 -21.67
N ARG A 56 -10.64 7.66 -22.13
CA ARG A 56 -10.33 7.35 -23.54
C ARG A 56 -10.49 5.84 -23.75
N GLN A 57 -11.27 5.47 -24.75
CA GLN A 57 -11.53 4.05 -25.04
C GLN A 57 -10.53 3.46 -26.03
N ASP A 58 -9.91 4.30 -26.84
CA ASP A 58 -8.99 3.87 -27.88
C ASP A 58 -7.58 4.44 -27.67
N ILE A 59 -6.59 3.58 -27.93
CA ILE A 59 -5.18 3.93 -27.91
C ILE A 59 -4.74 4.12 -29.35
N ALA A 60 -4.35 5.34 -29.71
CA ALA A 60 -3.77 5.61 -31.01
C ALA A 60 -2.37 4.98 -31.12
N PRO A 61 -1.98 4.41 -32.28
CA PRO A 61 -0.64 3.85 -32.47
C PRO A 61 0.49 4.83 -32.13
N THR A 62 0.30 6.12 -32.39
CA THR A 62 1.25 7.19 -32.04
C THR A 62 1.46 7.40 -30.54
N ARG A 63 0.65 6.76 -29.71
CA ARG A 63 0.76 6.80 -28.25
C ARG A 63 1.52 5.61 -27.64
N LEU A 64 1.83 4.58 -28.44
CA LEU A 64 2.55 3.41 -27.97
C LEU A 64 3.94 3.74 -27.41
N PRO A 65 4.77 4.61 -28.06
CA PRO A 65 6.05 4.98 -27.48
C PRO A 65 5.93 5.60 -26.07
N LEU A 66 4.95 6.49 -25.86
CA LEU A 66 4.72 7.09 -24.55
C LEU A 66 4.27 6.05 -23.50
N LEU A 67 3.53 5.03 -23.91
CA LEU A 67 3.15 3.93 -23.02
C LEU A 67 4.39 3.11 -22.63
N ILE A 68 5.28 2.84 -23.57
CA ILE A 68 6.54 2.12 -23.34
C ILE A 68 7.41 2.91 -22.35
N ASP A 69 7.59 4.21 -22.57
CA ASP A 69 8.35 5.08 -21.66
C ASP A 69 7.80 5.05 -20.22
N GLU A 70 6.46 5.02 -20.06
CA GLU A 70 5.84 4.95 -18.73
C GLU A 70 5.93 3.55 -18.11
N LEU A 71 5.97 2.48 -18.92
CA LEU A 71 6.22 1.13 -18.43
C LEU A 71 7.67 0.97 -17.95
N ASP A 72 8.65 1.49 -18.69
CA ASP A 72 10.05 1.50 -18.26
C ASP A 72 10.23 2.28 -16.95
N ARG A 73 9.54 3.41 -16.82
CA ARG A 73 9.55 4.19 -15.58
C ARG A 73 8.88 3.46 -14.43
N LEU A 74 7.78 2.73 -14.68
CA LEU A 74 7.14 1.89 -13.69
C LEU A 74 8.08 0.78 -13.22
N GLU A 75 8.77 0.12 -14.13
CA GLU A 75 9.75 -0.91 -13.79
C GLU A 75 10.86 -0.38 -12.89
N THR A 76 11.46 0.76 -13.27
CA THR A 76 12.48 1.43 -12.45
C THR A 76 11.99 1.70 -11.04
N ASN A 77 10.78 2.25 -10.89
CA ASN A 77 10.19 2.52 -9.57
C ASN A 77 9.95 1.25 -8.75
N ILE A 78 9.58 0.12 -9.40
CA ILE A 78 9.39 -1.16 -8.71
C ILE A 78 10.74 -1.73 -8.26
N ILE A 79 11.80 -1.60 -9.07
CA ILE A 79 13.16 -2.01 -8.70
C ILE A 79 13.65 -1.20 -7.49
N GLU A 80 13.49 0.12 -7.50
CA GLU A 80 13.85 0.97 -6.35
C GLU A 80 13.07 0.59 -5.09
N MET A 81 11.78 0.27 -5.24
CA MET A 81 10.95 -0.20 -4.13
C MET A 81 11.43 -1.56 -3.61
N GLN A 82 11.85 -2.46 -4.48
CA GLN A 82 12.42 -3.76 -4.14
C GLN A 82 13.69 -3.59 -3.30
N ASP A 83 14.62 -2.74 -3.75
CA ASP A 83 15.87 -2.46 -3.04
C ASP A 83 15.62 -1.90 -1.64
N MET A 84 14.69 -0.95 -1.54
CA MET A 84 14.31 -0.39 -0.23
C MET A 84 13.62 -1.43 0.67
N ALA A 85 12.80 -2.30 0.11
CA ALA A 85 12.11 -3.36 0.85
C ALA A 85 13.11 -4.39 1.37
N PHE A 86 14.08 -4.80 0.54
CA PHE A 86 15.16 -5.69 0.91
C PHE A 86 16.00 -5.12 2.06
N LEU A 87 16.46 -3.86 1.93
CA LEU A 87 17.23 -3.17 2.98
C LEU A 87 16.42 -2.98 4.27
N GLY A 88 15.11 -2.79 4.18
CA GLY A 88 14.21 -2.62 5.31
C GLY A 88 13.68 -3.92 5.91
N GLY A 89 14.11 -5.10 5.43
CA GLY A 89 13.65 -6.41 5.90
C GLY A 89 12.17 -6.68 5.61
N GLN A 90 11.63 -6.09 4.54
CA GLN A 90 10.23 -6.19 4.13
C GLN A 90 10.01 -7.33 3.13
N ASP A 91 10.28 -8.57 3.53
CA ASP A 91 10.29 -9.74 2.64
C ASP A 91 9.04 -9.89 1.77
N LYS A 92 7.87 -9.53 2.28
CA LYS A 92 6.61 -9.62 1.51
C LYS A 92 6.57 -8.64 0.33
N VAL A 93 7.11 -7.44 0.53
CA VAL A 93 7.17 -6.40 -0.53
C VAL A 93 8.26 -6.76 -1.52
N ASP A 94 9.45 -7.15 -1.05
CA ASP A 94 10.55 -7.63 -1.88
C ASP A 94 10.09 -8.77 -2.80
N ASN A 95 9.49 -9.83 -2.24
CA ASN A 95 8.98 -10.96 -3.02
C ASN A 95 7.88 -10.56 -4.02
N ALA A 96 7.02 -9.59 -3.68
CA ALA A 96 6.02 -9.09 -4.62
C ALA A 96 6.67 -8.33 -5.79
N CYS A 97 7.68 -7.51 -5.52
CA CYS A 97 8.45 -6.83 -6.57
C CYS A 97 9.19 -7.83 -7.48
N LYS A 98 9.87 -8.83 -6.89
CA LYS A 98 10.55 -9.92 -7.64
C LYS A 98 9.63 -10.64 -8.61
N THR A 99 8.36 -10.82 -8.26
CA THR A 99 7.37 -11.43 -9.17
C THR A 99 7.07 -10.57 -10.40
N ILE A 100 7.32 -9.28 -10.36
CA ILE A 100 7.01 -8.33 -11.44
C ILE A 100 8.26 -8.02 -12.26
N VAL A 101 9.35 -7.63 -11.61
CA VAL A 101 10.57 -7.14 -12.27
C VAL A 101 11.68 -8.19 -12.38
N GLY A 102 11.45 -9.41 -11.85
CA GLY A 102 12.46 -10.46 -11.78
C GLY A 102 13.25 -10.43 -10.48
N ASP A 103 13.94 -11.53 -10.21
CA ASP A 103 14.81 -11.66 -9.06
C ASP A 103 16.25 -11.35 -9.49
N PRO A 104 16.93 -10.32 -8.95
CA PRO A 104 18.30 -9.97 -9.32
C PRO A 104 19.31 -11.10 -9.00
N GLU A 105 18.97 -12.01 -8.08
CA GLU A 105 19.79 -13.17 -7.74
C GLU A 105 19.59 -14.35 -8.72
N ASN A 106 18.54 -14.30 -9.54
CA ASN A 106 18.23 -15.33 -10.52
C ASN A 106 18.31 -14.77 -11.96
N PRO A 107 19.40 -15.01 -12.70
CA PRO A 107 19.59 -14.48 -14.04
C PRO A 107 18.56 -14.96 -15.07
N ASP A 108 17.82 -16.03 -14.77
CA ASP A 108 16.74 -16.55 -15.62
C ASP A 108 15.38 -15.88 -15.33
N ALA A 109 15.28 -15.07 -14.26
CA ALA A 109 14.08 -14.36 -13.91
C ALA A 109 13.93 -13.10 -14.78
N VAL A 110 13.07 -13.20 -15.78
CA VAL A 110 12.81 -12.10 -16.72
C VAL A 110 11.69 -11.19 -16.18
N SER A 111 11.90 -9.88 -16.25
CA SER A 111 10.87 -8.90 -15.92
C SER A 111 9.63 -9.07 -16.79
N ARG A 112 8.46 -9.13 -16.15
CA ARG A 112 7.16 -9.15 -16.84
C ARG A 112 6.86 -7.83 -17.53
N VAL A 113 7.40 -6.72 -17.01
CA VAL A 113 7.25 -5.40 -17.63
C VAL A 113 8.03 -5.37 -18.94
N GLN A 114 9.29 -5.84 -18.96
CA GLN A 114 10.10 -5.91 -20.18
C GLN A 114 9.52 -6.89 -21.21
N GLN A 115 8.96 -8.01 -20.76
CA GLN A 115 8.24 -8.92 -21.65
C GLN A 115 7.07 -8.22 -22.32
N LEU A 116 6.25 -7.48 -21.54
CA LEU A 116 5.12 -6.73 -22.08
C LEU A 116 5.56 -5.63 -23.06
N ILE A 117 6.63 -4.90 -22.77
CA ILE A 117 7.22 -3.90 -23.66
C ILE A 117 7.61 -4.55 -24.98
N THR A 118 8.36 -5.65 -24.92
CA THR A 118 8.79 -6.40 -26.09
C THR A 118 7.59 -6.91 -26.92
N GLU A 119 6.54 -7.37 -26.28
CA GLU A 119 5.32 -7.79 -26.97
C GLU A 119 4.61 -6.61 -27.65
N ILE A 120 4.55 -5.43 -27.00
CA ILE A 120 3.96 -4.22 -27.59
C ILE A 120 4.77 -3.76 -28.80
N GLU A 121 6.09 -3.77 -28.74
CA GLU A 121 6.97 -3.35 -29.84
C GLU A 121 6.87 -4.28 -31.05
N ASN A 122 6.75 -5.58 -30.82
CA ASN A 122 6.74 -6.58 -31.89
C ASN A 122 5.33 -6.83 -32.48
N ALA A 123 4.28 -6.46 -31.78
CA ALA A 123 2.92 -6.71 -32.24
C ALA A 123 2.43 -5.63 -33.20
N SER A 124 2.21 -5.98 -34.47
CA SER A 124 1.63 -5.09 -35.50
C SER A 124 0.22 -4.57 -35.13
N ASN A 125 -0.49 -5.26 -34.23
CA ASN A 125 -1.83 -4.95 -33.77
C ASN A 125 -1.87 -4.56 -32.28
N ALA A 126 -0.77 -4.10 -31.70
CA ALA A 126 -0.69 -3.71 -30.28
C ALA A 126 -1.76 -2.68 -29.91
N ALA A 127 -1.92 -1.60 -30.68
CA ALA A 127 -2.88 -0.54 -30.38
C ALA A 127 -4.34 -1.02 -30.34
N PRO A 128 -4.85 -1.82 -31.29
CA PRO A 128 -6.18 -2.43 -31.18
C PRO A 128 -6.35 -3.34 -29.96
N LEU A 129 -5.39 -4.19 -29.64
CA LEU A 129 -5.45 -5.08 -28.48
C LEU A 129 -5.47 -4.30 -27.16
N LEU A 130 -4.59 -3.33 -27.02
CA LEU A 130 -4.56 -2.44 -25.86
C LEU A 130 -5.83 -1.60 -25.75
N SER A 131 -6.43 -1.20 -26.87
CA SER A 131 -7.72 -0.50 -26.87
C SER A 131 -8.85 -1.38 -26.33
N GLN A 132 -8.85 -2.69 -26.63
CA GLN A 132 -9.83 -3.62 -26.05
C GLN A 132 -9.69 -3.70 -24.53
N PHE A 133 -8.44 -3.84 -24.03
CA PHE A 133 -8.16 -3.82 -22.60
C PHE A 133 -8.58 -2.48 -21.97
N GLN A 134 -8.25 -1.36 -22.61
CA GLN A 134 -8.55 -0.01 -22.11
C GLN A 134 -10.05 0.23 -21.95
N ARG A 135 -10.88 -0.23 -22.89
CA ARG A 135 -12.34 -0.12 -22.81
C ARG A 135 -12.93 -0.80 -21.58
N PHE A 136 -12.31 -1.87 -21.14
CA PHE A 136 -12.69 -2.57 -19.92
C PHE A 136 -12.04 -1.97 -18.67
N PHE A 137 -10.72 -1.81 -18.70
CA PHE A 137 -9.94 -1.42 -17.53
C PHE A 137 -10.18 0.02 -17.07
N ALA A 138 -10.22 0.98 -17.98
CA ALA A 138 -10.30 2.38 -17.61
C ALA A 138 -11.61 2.77 -16.89
N PRO A 139 -12.80 2.30 -17.30
CA PRO A 139 -14.02 2.49 -16.51
C PRO A 139 -13.97 1.79 -15.15
N TYR A 140 -13.42 0.58 -15.10
CA TYR A 140 -13.24 -0.16 -13.85
C TYR A 140 -12.33 0.60 -12.89
N PHE A 141 -11.17 1.06 -13.37
CA PHE A 141 -10.21 1.85 -12.57
C PHE A 141 -10.84 3.15 -12.07
N LYS A 142 -11.49 3.91 -12.97
CA LYS A 142 -12.20 5.14 -12.59
C LYS A 142 -13.23 4.90 -11.48
N ASN A 143 -14.07 3.89 -11.63
CA ASN A 143 -15.07 3.54 -10.63
C ASN A 143 -14.44 3.08 -9.30
N THR A 144 -13.34 2.36 -9.36
CA THR A 144 -12.60 1.93 -8.16
C THR A 144 -12.03 3.13 -7.42
N VAL A 145 -11.36 4.05 -8.11
CA VAL A 145 -10.84 5.28 -7.49
C VAL A 145 -11.97 6.11 -6.87
N LEU A 146 -13.10 6.28 -7.58
CA LEU A 146 -14.25 7.02 -7.06
C LEU A 146 -14.84 6.40 -5.80
N ARG A 147 -14.91 5.07 -5.72
CA ARG A 147 -15.36 4.35 -4.51
C ARG A 147 -14.39 4.48 -3.35
N MET A 148 -13.08 4.47 -3.64
CA MET A 148 -12.04 4.64 -2.62
C MET A 148 -11.90 6.10 -2.15
N SER A 149 -12.35 7.07 -2.96
CA SER A 149 -12.29 8.50 -2.64
C SER A 149 -13.46 8.92 -1.76
N THR A 150 -13.63 8.27 -0.60
CA THR A 150 -14.58 8.68 0.42
C THR A 150 -13.90 9.52 1.49
N THR A 151 -14.62 10.54 1.96
CA THR A 151 -14.22 11.39 3.09
C THR A 151 -14.95 11.00 4.37
N ASP A 152 -15.74 9.93 4.34
CA ASP A 152 -16.42 9.42 5.52
C ASP A 152 -15.37 8.96 6.55
N PRO A 153 -15.58 9.25 7.83
CA PRO A 153 -14.65 8.84 8.86
C PRO A 153 -14.48 7.33 8.91
N ILE A 154 -13.24 6.88 8.91
CA ILE A 154 -12.91 5.47 9.12
C ILE A 154 -13.15 5.17 10.60
N THR A 155 -13.99 4.18 10.86
CA THR A 155 -14.38 3.74 12.20
C THR A 155 -13.94 2.30 12.46
N LEU A 156 -14.08 1.86 13.70
CA LEU A 156 -13.75 0.48 14.08
C LEU A 156 -14.52 -0.57 13.27
N SER A 157 -15.76 -0.26 12.89
CA SER A 157 -16.61 -1.16 12.09
C SER A 157 -16.17 -1.31 10.63
N ASP A 158 -15.32 -0.42 10.14
CA ASP A 158 -14.80 -0.45 8.76
C ASP A 158 -13.55 -1.32 8.64
N LEU A 159 -12.98 -1.74 9.78
CA LEU A 159 -11.79 -2.58 9.77
C LEU A 159 -12.14 -4.04 9.42
N PRO A 160 -11.25 -4.73 8.67
CA PRO A 160 -11.39 -6.16 8.43
C PRO A 160 -11.46 -6.95 9.73
N VAL A 161 -12.29 -8.01 9.74
CA VAL A 161 -12.48 -8.88 10.92
C VAL A 161 -11.13 -9.45 11.39
N SER A 162 -10.22 -9.79 10.47
CA SER A 162 -8.88 -10.26 10.79
C SER A 162 -8.06 -9.27 11.63
N VAL A 163 -8.18 -7.97 11.33
CA VAL A 163 -7.53 -6.91 12.12
C VAL A 163 -8.17 -6.79 13.50
N LEU A 164 -9.51 -6.80 13.53
CA LEU A 164 -10.25 -6.76 14.80
C LEU A 164 -9.92 -7.95 15.69
N ASP A 165 -9.81 -9.15 15.13
CA ASP A 165 -9.51 -10.38 15.88
C ASP A 165 -8.07 -10.39 16.41
N GLN A 166 -7.15 -9.74 15.71
CA GLN A 166 -5.76 -9.61 16.14
C GLN A 166 -5.60 -8.64 17.31
N TYR A 167 -6.34 -7.53 17.32
CA TYR A 167 -6.11 -6.43 18.24
C TYR A 167 -7.24 -6.23 19.27
N SER A 168 -8.32 -7.01 19.26
CA SER A 168 -9.38 -6.87 20.24
C SER A 168 -9.96 -8.20 20.69
N ASN A 169 -10.63 -8.19 21.85
CA ASN A 169 -11.37 -9.35 22.32
C ASN A 169 -12.64 -9.57 21.49
N LYS A 170 -13.33 -10.69 21.70
CA LYS A 170 -14.54 -11.06 20.94
C LYS A 170 -15.68 -10.04 21.05
N THR A 171 -15.80 -9.33 22.18
CA THR A 171 -16.83 -8.30 22.40
C THR A 171 -16.41 -6.92 21.86
N ARG A 172 -15.16 -6.77 21.37
CA ARG A 172 -14.61 -5.49 20.89
C ARG A 172 -14.54 -4.36 21.93
N GLU A 173 -14.51 -4.75 23.20
CA GLU A 173 -14.46 -3.81 24.33
C GLU A 173 -13.06 -3.65 24.93
N LYS A 174 -12.16 -4.57 24.58
CA LYS A 174 -10.76 -4.55 25.05
C LYS A 174 -9.80 -4.68 23.88
N PHE A 175 -8.74 -3.90 23.92
CA PHE A 175 -7.76 -3.78 22.85
C PHE A 175 -6.37 -4.17 23.33
N LEU A 176 -5.65 -4.91 22.48
CA LEU A 176 -4.29 -5.36 22.71
C LEU A 176 -3.33 -4.25 22.29
N VAL A 177 -2.37 -3.95 23.16
CA VAL A 177 -1.19 -3.17 22.83
C VAL A 177 0.01 -4.08 23.07
N THR A 178 0.78 -4.34 22.03
CA THR A 178 1.98 -5.18 22.11
C THR A 178 3.21 -4.29 22.04
N VAL A 179 4.07 -4.43 23.05
CA VAL A 179 5.33 -3.69 23.14
C VAL A 179 6.47 -4.68 22.90
N TYR A 180 7.32 -4.38 21.95
CA TYR A 180 8.49 -5.18 21.62
C TYR A 180 9.73 -4.49 22.19
N PRO A 181 10.56 -5.20 22.96
CA PRO A 181 11.76 -4.63 23.57
C PRO A 181 12.85 -4.35 22.54
N ALA A 182 13.71 -3.37 22.81
CA ALA A 182 14.84 -3.02 21.97
C ALA A 182 16.03 -3.99 22.08
N GLY A 183 16.02 -4.86 23.09
CA GLY A 183 17.04 -5.87 23.33
C GLY A 183 16.48 -7.10 24.03
N PRO A 184 17.30 -8.13 24.28
CA PRO A 184 16.88 -9.34 24.96
C PRO A 184 16.56 -9.03 26.44
N LEU A 185 15.31 -9.31 26.84
CA LEU A 185 14.78 -9.00 28.18
C LEU A 185 15.56 -9.63 29.35
N TRP A 186 16.39 -10.66 29.08
CA TRP A 186 17.15 -11.40 30.08
C TRP A 186 18.61 -10.91 30.28
N GLU A 187 19.07 -9.98 29.44
CA GLU A 187 20.44 -9.46 29.50
C GLU A 187 20.54 -8.10 30.18
N ASP A 188 19.47 -7.34 30.25
CA ASP A 188 19.46 -5.98 30.77
C ASP A 188 18.65 -5.88 32.06
N LYS A 189 19.33 -5.54 33.18
CA LYS A 189 18.65 -5.32 34.45
C LYS A 189 17.73 -4.11 34.47
N GLU A 190 17.91 -3.17 33.55
CA GLU A 190 17.07 -1.98 33.39
C GLU A 190 15.64 -2.29 32.83
N PHE A 191 15.42 -3.51 32.30
CA PHE A 191 14.08 -3.96 31.88
C PHE A 191 13.23 -4.50 33.05
N LEU A 192 13.78 -4.65 34.23
CA LEU A 192 13.09 -5.25 35.37
C LEU A 192 12.60 -4.21 36.41
N GLU A 193 12.83 -2.93 36.18
CA GLU A 193 12.31 -1.80 36.94
C GLU A 193 11.22 -1.04 36.12
#